data_961db5d67a44dab9f23ff8edb45f6ea9
#
_entry.id   961db5d67a44dab9f23ff8edb45f6ea9
#
_cell.length_a   1.000
_cell.length_b   1.000
_cell.length_c   1.000
_cell.angle_alpha   90.00
_cell.angle_beta   90.00
_cell.angle_gamma   90.00
#
_symmetry.space_group_name_H-M   'P 1'
#
loop_
_entity.id
_entity.type
_entity.pdbx_description
1 polymer ?
#
loop_
_entity_poly.entity_id
_entity_poly.type
_entity_poly.pdbx_seq_one_letter_code
_entity_poly.pdbx_strand_id
1 'polypeptide(L)'
;MSKIKHFRHSYAELAKNGRKYYNDDNFCTVIGLAVACDLSFGKAYNLAKRTVNRTHRRGLKVHAIHKLYESMGKVLIPCPSPCKTLSTLKRSVPPTGRYMFLTASHCAVSRDGIVEDWCADNPRRLPIQTTYKIEDIT
;
A
#
# COMPACT_ATOMS: atom_id res chain seq x y z
N MET A 1 18.82 11.83 -9.16
CA MET A 1 18.24 10.64 -9.77
C MET A 1 16.89 10.34 -9.12
N SER A 2 15.87 10.10 -9.92
CA SER A 2 14.53 9.85 -9.39
C SER A 2 14.43 8.46 -8.80
N LYS A 3 13.92 8.36 -7.56
CA LYS A 3 13.64 7.08 -6.91
C LYS A 3 12.53 6.29 -7.60
N ILE A 4 11.69 6.98 -8.39
CA ILE A 4 10.61 6.36 -9.16
C ILE A 4 11.14 5.30 -10.12
N LYS A 5 12.38 5.42 -10.57
CA LYS A 5 13.02 4.43 -11.46
C LYS A 5 13.12 3.03 -10.84
N HIS A 6 12.97 2.92 -9.52
CA HIS A 6 13.00 1.63 -8.83
C HIS A 6 11.63 0.95 -8.81
N PHE A 7 10.59 1.63 -9.25
CA PHE A 7 9.26 1.06 -9.36
C PHE A 7 8.99 0.67 -10.81
N ARG A 8 8.61 -0.58 -11.04
CA ARG A 8 8.15 -1.01 -12.37
C ARG A 8 6.78 -0.48 -12.69
N HIS A 9 5.96 -0.26 -11.66
CA HIS A 9 4.59 0.18 -11.79
C HIS A 9 4.34 1.38 -10.91
N SER A 10 3.88 2.49 -11.49
CA SER A 10 3.49 3.67 -10.72
C SER A 10 2.10 3.51 -10.13
N TYR A 11 1.79 4.27 -9.09
CA TYR A 11 0.44 4.29 -8.52
C TYR A 11 -0.62 4.63 -9.58
N ALA A 12 -0.37 5.62 -10.41
CA ALA A 12 -1.32 6.04 -11.44
C ALA A 12 -1.62 4.91 -12.42
N GLU A 13 -0.59 4.18 -12.84
CA GLU A 13 -0.75 3.03 -13.73
C GLU A 13 -1.53 1.91 -13.05
N LEU A 14 -1.20 1.60 -11.80
CA LEU A 14 -1.88 0.56 -11.04
C LEU A 14 -3.36 0.89 -10.84
N ALA A 15 -3.67 2.13 -10.50
CA ALA A 15 -5.04 2.58 -10.31
C ALA A 15 -5.84 2.53 -11.62
N LYS A 16 -5.22 2.97 -12.72
CA LYS A 16 -5.83 2.90 -14.04
C LYS A 16 -6.16 1.46 -14.43
N ASN A 17 -5.23 0.54 -14.21
CA ASN A 17 -5.42 -0.86 -14.52
C ASN A 17 -6.56 -1.48 -13.69
N GLY A 18 -6.63 -1.14 -12.41
CA GLY A 18 -7.71 -1.61 -11.55
C GLY A 18 -9.07 -1.18 -12.03
N ARG A 19 -9.22 0.11 -12.38
CA ARG A 19 -10.49 0.64 -12.86
C ARG A 19 -10.86 0.12 -14.24
N LYS A 20 -9.91 0.11 -15.17
CA LYS A 20 -10.15 -0.23 -16.57
C LYS A 20 -10.35 -1.72 -16.80
N TYR A 21 -9.48 -2.55 -16.21
CA TYR A 21 -9.45 -3.98 -16.52
C TYR A 21 -10.16 -4.84 -15.48
N TYR A 22 -10.29 -4.35 -14.25
CA TYR A 22 -10.87 -5.12 -13.14
C TYR A 22 -12.16 -4.49 -12.61
N ASN A 23 -12.52 -3.30 -13.09
CA ASN A 23 -13.69 -2.55 -12.63
C ASN A 23 -13.73 -2.47 -11.10
N ASP A 24 -12.57 -2.23 -10.49
CA ASP A 24 -12.39 -2.20 -9.04
C ASP A 24 -11.88 -0.81 -8.65
N ASP A 25 -12.53 -0.17 -7.70
CA ASP A 25 -12.16 1.14 -7.19
C ASP A 25 -11.95 1.16 -5.66
N ASN A 26 -12.09 0.00 -5.00
CA ASN A 26 -11.82 -0.14 -3.57
C ASN A 26 -10.60 -1.05 -3.37
N PHE A 27 -9.46 -0.62 -3.85
CA PHE A 27 -8.28 -1.44 -4.07
C PHE A 27 -7.02 -0.93 -3.37
N CYS A 28 -7.16 -0.07 -2.36
CA CYS A 28 -5.99 0.53 -1.70
C CYS A 28 -5.00 -0.53 -1.19
N THR A 29 -5.50 -1.63 -0.63
CA THR A 29 -4.65 -2.73 -0.15
C THR A 29 -3.97 -3.47 -1.29
N VAL A 30 -4.67 -3.67 -2.41
CA VAL A 30 -4.10 -4.32 -3.60
C VAL A 30 -2.96 -3.47 -4.15
N ILE A 31 -3.17 -2.17 -4.30
CA ILE A 31 -2.12 -1.25 -4.76
C ILE A 31 -0.96 -1.20 -3.76
N GLY A 32 -1.26 -1.17 -2.46
CA GLY A 32 -0.23 -1.20 -1.43
C GLY A 32 0.67 -2.43 -1.56
N LEU A 33 0.08 -3.60 -1.76
CA LEU A 33 0.84 -4.83 -1.98
C LEU A 33 1.67 -4.76 -3.26
N ALA A 34 1.10 -4.23 -4.34
CA ALA A 34 1.80 -4.07 -5.61
C ALA A 34 3.03 -3.17 -5.47
N VAL A 35 2.90 -2.07 -4.74
CA VAL A 35 4.02 -1.16 -4.48
C VAL A 35 5.07 -1.83 -3.59
N ALA A 36 4.64 -2.45 -2.50
CA ALA A 36 5.55 -3.06 -1.53
C ALA A 36 6.37 -4.20 -2.13
N CYS A 37 5.77 -5.01 -3.01
CA CYS A 37 6.38 -6.20 -3.59
C CYS A 37 6.75 -6.04 -5.06
N ASP A 38 6.54 -4.84 -5.62
CA ASP A 38 6.83 -4.50 -7.02
C ASP A 38 6.10 -5.44 -7.99
N LEU A 39 4.80 -5.56 -7.81
CA LEU A 39 3.93 -6.41 -8.62
C LEU A 39 3.03 -5.57 -9.52
N SER A 40 2.57 -6.19 -10.62
CA SER A 40 1.48 -5.60 -11.40
C SER A 40 0.18 -5.62 -10.59
N PHE A 41 -0.80 -4.80 -10.99
CA PHE A 41 -2.11 -4.81 -10.35
C PHE A 41 -2.74 -6.21 -10.40
N GLY A 42 -2.70 -6.86 -11.57
CA GLY A 42 -3.28 -8.18 -11.75
C GLY A 42 -2.70 -9.23 -10.83
N LYS A 43 -1.38 -9.24 -10.66
CA LYS A 43 -0.71 -10.18 -9.76
C LYS A 43 -1.11 -9.93 -8.31
N ALA A 44 -1.11 -8.67 -7.87
CA ALA A 44 -1.51 -8.31 -6.52
C ALA A 44 -2.99 -8.64 -6.27
N TYR A 45 -3.86 -8.33 -7.23
CA TYR A 45 -5.28 -8.64 -7.17
C TYR A 45 -5.53 -10.14 -7.00
N ASN A 46 -4.88 -10.96 -7.83
CA ASN A 46 -5.05 -12.41 -7.79
C ASN A 46 -4.48 -13.01 -6.50
N LEU A 47 -3.37 -12.48 -6.00
CA LEU A 47 -2.82 -12.91 -4.72
C LEU A 47 -3.77 -12.65 -3.57
N ALA A 48 -4.37 -11.46 -3.52
CA ALA A 48 -5.34 -11.12 -2.47
C ALA A 48 -6.57 -12.02 -2.55
N LYS A 49 -7.09 -12.26 -3.75
CA LYS A 49 -8.24 -13.13 -3.96
C LYS A 49 -7.95 -14.57 -3.54
N ARG A 50 -6.80 -15.11 -3.96
CA ARG A 50 -6.43 -16.51 -3.74
C ARG A 50 -6.00 -16.78 -2.29
N THR A 51 -5.29 -15.84 -1.67
CA THR A 51 -4.67 -16.05 -0.36
C THR A 51 -5.61 -15.72 0.80
N VAL A 52 -6.37 -14.64 0.70
CA VAL A 52 -7.24 -14.16 1.79
C VAL A 52 -8.69 -13.99 1.35
N ASN A 53 -9.05 -14.56 0.21
CA ASN A 53 -10.42 -14.53 -0.30
C ASN A 53 -10.99 -13.12 -0.46
N ARG A 54 -10.15 -12.16 -0.86
CA ARG A 54 -10.64 -10.80 -1.11
C ARG A 54 -11.72 -10.86 -2.17
N THR A 55 -12.88 -10.30 -1.85
CA THR A 55 -13.96 -10.19 -2.81
C THR A 55 -13.82 -8.90 -3.61
N HIS A 56 -14.30 -8.93 -4.85
CA HIS A 56 -14.24 -7.80 -5.77
C HIS A 56 -14.81 -6.54 -5.13
N ARG A 57 -14.09 -5.43 -5.23
CA ARG A 57 -14.46 -4.11 -4.74
C ARG A 57 -14.60 -4.01 -3.22
N ARG A 58 -13.98 -4.91 -2.47
CA ARG A 58 -13.97 -4.86 -1.01
C ARG A 58 -12.57 -4.70 -0.45
N GLY A 59 -12.46 -3.88 0.61
CA GLY A 59 -11.22 -3.74 1.35
C GLY A 59 -10.93 -4.96 2.20
N LEU A 60 -9.74 -5.00 2.80
CA LEU A 60 -9.32 -6.08 3.68
C LEU A 60 -9.21 -5.60 5.13
N LYS A 61 -9.54 -6.50 6.05
CA LYS A 61 -9.32 -6.27 7.49
C LYS A 61 -7.84 -6.45 7.82
N VAL A 62 -7.41 -5.89 8.95
CA VAL A 62 -6.00 -5.86 9.34
C VAL A 62 -5.38 -7.27 9.39
N HIS A 63 -6.07 -8.24 9.99
CA HIS A 63 -5.52 -9.60 10.07
C HIS A 63 -5.34 -10.25 8.70
N ALA A 64 -6.22 -9.95 7.75
CA ALA A 64 -6.10 -10.44 6.38
C ALA A 64 -4.92 -9.77 5.67
N ILE A 65 -4.67 -8.51 5.95
CA ILE A 65 -3.50 -7.79 5.41
C ILE A 65 -2.21 -8.45 5.92
N HIS A 66 -2.11 -8.73 7.21
CA HIS A 66 -0.95 -9.44 7.77
C HIS A 66 -0.73 -10.78 7.06
N LYS A 67 -1.78 -11.57 6.93
CA LYS A 67 -1.72 -12.89 6.28
C LYS A 67 -1.27 -12.78 4.83
N LEU A 68 -1.79 -11.78 4.10
CA LEU A 68 -1.44 -11.55 2.71
C LEU A 68 0.06 -11.24 2.57
N TYR A 69 0.60 -10.36 3.40
CA TYR A 69 2.03 -10.03 3.37
C TYR A 69 2.90 -11.21 3.77
N GLU A 70 2.49 -11.98 4.77
CA GLU A 70 3.21 -13.19 5.17
C GLU A 70 3.31 -14.20 4.02
N SER A 71 2.26 -14.32 3.20
CA SER A 71 2.28 -15.20 2.02
C SER A 71 3.32 -14.79 1.00
N MET A 72 3.77 -13.53 1.03
CA MET A 72 4.81 -13.00 0.15
C MET A 72 6.19 -12.96 0.83
N GLY A 73 6.33 -13.62 1.96
CA GLY A 73 7.59 -13.61 2.71
C GLY A 73 7.88 -12.30 3.40
N LYS A 74 6.84 -11.54 3.73
CA LYS A 74 6.97 -10.23 4.41
C LYS A 74 6.31 -10.28 5.77
N VAL A 75 6.81 -9.46 6.69
CA VAL A 75 6.19 -9.27 8.00
C VAL A 75 5.96 -7.79 8.23
N LEU A 76 4.83 -7.45 8.86
CA LEU A 76 4.46 -6.08 9.21
C LEU A 76 4.78 -5.85 10.67
N ILE A 77 5.76 -4.98 10.93
CA ILE A 77 6.24 -4.68 12.28
C ILE A 77 5.72 -3.32 12.70
N PRO A 78 4.92 -3.23 13.78
CA PRO A 78 4.44 -1.92 14.25
C PRO A 78 5.61 -0.99 14.57
N CYS A 79 5.48 0.26 14.17
CA CYS A 79 6.50 1.28 14.42
C CYS A 79 5.82 2.65 14.60
N PRO A 80 6.56 3.64 15.15
CA PRO A 80 6.02 4.99 15.29
C PRO A 80 5.68 5.60 13.94
N SER A 81 4.58 6.35 13.88
CA SER A 81 4.18 7.05 12.65
C SER A 81 5.03 8.30 12.45
N PRO A 82 5.47 8.58 11.20
CA PRO A 82 6.30 9.75 10.92
C PRO A 82 5.51 11.06 10.98
N CYS A 83 4.19 10.98 10.93
CA CYS A 83 3.29 12.13 10.97
C CYS A 83 1.91 11.69 11.45
N LYS A 84 1.02 12.66 11.70
CA LYS A 84 -0.31 12.36 12.24
C LYS A 84 -1.36 12.05 11.18
N THR A 85 -1.20 12.59 9.97
CA THR A 85 -2.21 12.46 8.91
C THR A 85 -1.57 12.09 7.57
N LEU A 86 -2.36 11.47 6.70
CA LEU A 86 -1.88 11.14 5.35
C LEU A 86 -1.56 12.38 4.53
N SER A 87 -2.22 13.52 4.78
CA SER A 87 -2.00 14.74 4.02
C SER A 87 -0.57 15.31 4.17
N THR A 88 0.13 14.93 5.25
CA THR A 88 1.51 15.37 5.49
C THR A 88 2.53 14.28 5.20
N LEU A 89 2.09 13.13 4.73
CA LEU A 89 2.93 11.94 4.60
C LEU A 89 4.10 12.12 3.63
N LYS A 90 3.88 12.76 2.49
CA LYS A 90 4.94 12.96 1.48
C LYS A 90 6.17 13.66 2.03
N ARG A 91 5.98 14.57 2.99
CA ARG A 91 7.07 15.34 3.60
C ARG A 91 7.77 14.59 4.73
N SER A 92 7.13 13.58 5.26
CA SER A 92 7.54 12.93 6.51
C SER A 92 7.93 11.47 6.35
N VAL A 93 7.64 10.86 5.19
CA VAL A 93 7.88 9.44 4.97
C VAL A 93 9.38 9.13 5.07
N PRO A 94 9.76 8.00 5.70
CA PRO A 94 11.17 7.63 5.80
C PRO A 94 11.84 7.50 4.44
N PRO A 95 13.07 7.98 4.27
CA PRO A 95 13.75 7.99 2.97
C PRO A 95 14.17 6.62 2.45
N THR A 96 14.21 5.62 3.32
CA THR A 96 14.57 4.25 2.94
C THR A 96 13.61 3.27 3.56
N GLY A 97 13.45 2.10 2.93
CA GLY A 97 12.59 1.05 3.42
C GLY A 97 11.15 1.17 2.92
N ARG A 98 10.36 0.19 3.31
CA ARG A 98 8.94 0.10 2.93
C ARG A 98 8.08 0.21 4.18
N TYR A 99 7.04 1.02 4.09
CA TYR A 99 6.15 1.27 5.23
C TYR A 99 4.70 1.27 4.79
N MET A 100 3.83 0.83 5.69
CA MET A 100 2.39 0.84 5.48
C MET A 100 1.75 1.77 6.51
N PHE A 101 0.83 2.60 6.05
CA PHE A 101 0.12 3.58 6.88
C PHE A 101 -1.38 3.29 6.79
N LEU A 102 -1.97 2.92 7.92
CA LEU A 102 -3.39 2.58 7.99
C LEU A 102 -4.19 3.69 8.64
N THR A 103 -5.30 4.04 8.02
CA THR A 103 -6.34 4.89 8.60
C THR A 103 -7.59 4.05 8.82
N ALA A 104 -8.68 4.66 9.29
CA ALA A 104 -9.94 3.96 9.47
C ALA A 104 -10.49 3.39 8.14
N SER A 105 -10.18 4.02 7.01
CA SER A 105 -10.79 3.66 5.72
C SER A 105 -9.81 3.50 4.57
N HIS A 106 -8.50 3.66 4.81
CA HIS A 106 -7.52 3.67 3.73
C HIS A 106 -6.19 3.07 4.17
N CYS A 107 -5.48 2.52 3.18
CA CYS A 107 -4.14 1.96 3.33
C CYS A 107 -3.23 2.61 2.29
N ALA A 108 -2.12 3.18 2.74
CA ALA A 108 -1.10 3.73 1.86
C ALA A 108 0.24 3.03 2.14
N VAL A 109 1.05 2.83 1.10
CA VAL A 109 2.35 2.20 1.22
C VAL A 109 3.41 3.09 0.60
N SER A 110 4.52 3.28 1.31
CA SER A 110 5.69 3.98 0.80
C SER A 110 6.81 2.98 0.50
N ARG A 111 7.67 3.38 -0.42
CA ARG A 111 8.87 2.61 -0.78
C ARG A 111 10.01 3.57 -1.05
N ASP A 112 11.05 3.48 -0.24
CA ASP A 112 12.27 4.28 -0.37
C ASP A 112 12.00 5.80 -0.47
N GLY A 113 11.14 6.29 0.40
CA GLY A 113 10.83 7.71 0.48
C GLY A 113 9.78 8.19 -0.51
N ILE A 114 9.19 7.28 -1.30
CA ILE A 114 8.17 7.62 -2.29
C ILE A 114 6.83 7.06 -1.83
N VAL A 115 5.83 7.92 -1.73
CA VAL A 115 4.45 7.55 -1.54
C VAL A 115 3.64 8.19 -2.66
N GLU A 116 3.07 7.35 -3.52
CA GLU A 116 2.23 7.78 -4.63
C GLU A 116 0.80 7.35 -4.35
N ASP A 117 0.09 8.18 -3.62
CA ASP A 117 -1.26 7.85 -3.18
C ASP A 117 -2.12 9.09 -3.27
N TRP A 118 -3.36 8.92 -3.75
CA TRP A 118 -4.26 10.05 -3.92
C TRP A 118 -4.54 10.77 -2.60
N CYS A 119 -4.51 10.06 -1.47
CA CYS A 119 -4.71 10.68 -0.16
C CYS A 119 -3.50 11.51 0.28
N ALA A 120 -2.29 11.16 -0.19
CA ALA A 120 -1.10 11.93 0.11
C ALA A 120 -1.07 13.26 -0.67
N ASP A 121 -1.76 13.32 -1.82
CA ASP A 121 -1.88 14.53 -2.63
C ASP A 121 -3.15 15.32 -2.31
N ASN A 122 -4.04 14.75 -1.52
CA ASN A 122 -5.34 15.35 -1.21
C ASN A 122 -5.24 16.12 0.11
N PRO A 123 -5.86 17.31 0.23
CA PRO A 123 -5.89 18.04 1.50
C PRO A 123 -6.67 17.36 2.62
N ARG A 124 -7.30 16.22 2.35
CA ARG A 124 -8.02 15.48 3.38
C ARG A 124 -7.08 15.02 4.48
N ARG A 125 -7.45 15.35 5.71
CA ARG A 125 -6.67 14.99 6.89
C ARG A 125 -7.17 13.67 7.47
N LEU A 126 -6.78 12.56 6.86
CA LEU A 126 -7.08 11.25 7.38
C LEU A 126 -6.06 10.87 8.45
N PRO A 127 -6.49 10.72 9.73
CA PRO A 127 -5.54 10.38 10.80
C PRO A 127 -4.93 9.00 10.58
N ILE A 128 -3.63 8.90 10.72
CA ILE A 128 -2.93 7.60 10.68
C ILE A 128 -3.15 6.93 12.03
N GLN A 129 -3.76 5.75 12.01
CA GLN A 129 -4.02 4.98 13.21
C GLN A 129 -2.87 4.02 13.55
N THR A 130 -2.26 3.43 12.53
CA THR A 130 -1.18 2.45 12.72
C THR A 130 -0.19 2.57 11.58
N THR A 131 1.09 2.46 11.90
CA THR A 131 2.16 2.38 10.91
C THR A 131 2.94 1.09 11.12
N TYR A 132 3.24 0.42 10.01
CA TYR A 132 4.05 -0.78 10.01
C TYR A 132 5.27 -0.59 9.13
N LYS A 133 6.42 -1.10 9.60
CA LYS A 133 7.57 -1.31 8.73
C LYS A 133 7.41 -2.67 8.06
N ILE A 134 7.62 -2.72 6.75
CA ILE A 134 7.51 -3.96 5.97
C ILE A 134 8.90 -4.56 5.83
N GLU A 135 9.13 -5.71 6.47
CA GLU A 135 10.42 -6.40 6.47
C GLU A 135 10.29 -7.74 5.78
N ASP A 136 11.41 -8.24 5.23
CA ASP A 136 11.45 -9.60 4.71
C ASP A 136 11.57 -10.59 5.87
N ILE A 137 10.86 -11.72 5.75
CA ILE A 137 11.00 -12.83 6.68
C ILE A 137 12.29 -13.57 6.35
N THR A 138 13.18 -13.66 7.33
CA THR A 138 14.47 -14.34 7.16
C THR A 138 14.42 -15.78 7.62
#